data_e075387e763f51dc8d6514a1f82bf2be
#
_entry.id   e075387e763f51dc8d6514a1f82bf2be
#
_cell.length_a   1.000
_cell.length_b   1.000
_cell.length_c   1.000
_cell.angle_alpha   90.00
_cell.angle_beta   90.00
_cell.angle_gamma   90.00
#
_symmetry.space_group_name_H-M   'P 1'
#
loop_
_entity.id
_entity.type
_entity.pdbx_description
1 polymer ?
#
loop_
_entity_poly.entity_id
_entity_poly.type
_entity_poly.pdbx_seq_one_letter_code
_entity_poly.pdbx_strand_id
1 'polypeptide(L)'
;MKDERVVTVPVVNRKRLEGVLTVSDITDSFMEAYDSEILSTAHTRYCNIVDTLEGKLLIGDEKAYYTKGKVLVAAANPDLMESYISKHDLVILGNRYESQLCAIEMEADCIVVCEGAPVSLTIRKLAQERGCTVISTPFDTFTAARFINQSMPISYFMKRDHLITFEED
;
A
#
# COMPACT_ATOMS: atom_id res chain seq x y z
N MET A 1 10.90 16.32 8.16
CA MET A 1 12.07 16.84 7.38
C MET A 1 11.80 18.24 6.85
N LYS A 2 10.71 18.48 6.13
CA LYS A 2 10.44 19.81 5.55
C LYS A 2 10.28 20.89 6.62
N ASP A 3 9.49 20.62 7.64
CA ASP A 3 9.19 21.60 8.71
C ASP A 3 10.40 21.89 9.59
N GLU A 4 11.24 20.90 9.83
CA GLU A 4 12.46 21.01 10.64
C GLU A 4 13.71 21.41 9.81
N ARG A 5 13.56 21.62 8.49
CA ARG A 5 14.65 21.93 7.55
C ARG A 5 15.83 20.93 7.61
N VAL A 6 15.55 19.69 7.94
CA VAL A 6 16.55 18.62 8.06
C VAL A 6 16.62 17.85 6.75
N VAL A 7 17.82 17.65 6.22
CA VAL A 7 18.07 16.92 4.96
C VAL A 7 18.37 15.44 5.17
N THR A 8 18.71 15.05 6.39
CA THR A 8 19.09 13.68 6.77
C THR A 8 18.49 13.34 8.13
N VAL A 9 17.92 12.16 8.25
CA VAL A 9 17.31 11.67 9.51
C VAL A 9 17.84 10.28 9.80
N PRO A 10 18.41 10.03 11.01
CA PRO A 10 18.79 8.68 11.43
C PRO A 10 17.53 7.85 11.71
N VAL A 11 17.54 6.60 11.29
CA VAL A 11 16.51 5.60 11.62
C VAL A 11 17.07 4.71 12.72
N VAL A 12 16.44 4.78 13.89
CA VAL A 12 16.91 4.07 15.07
C VAL A 12 15.86 3.09 15.59
N ASN A 13 16.30 1.93 16.05
CA ASN A 13 15.49 0.98 16.76
C ASN A 13 16.02 0.89 18.21
N ARG A 14 15.23 1.42 19.15
CA ARG A 14 15.66 1.65 20.53
C ARG A 14 16.92 2.55 20.58
N LYS A 15 18.10 1.98 20.86
CA LYS A 15 19.38 2.71 20.89
C LYS A 15 20.33 2.35 19.74
N ARG A 16 19.90 1.52 18.80
CA ARG A 16 20.71 1.06 17.67
C ARG A 16 20.35 1.82 16.41
N LEU A 17 21.34 2.41 15.76
CA LEU A 17 21.19 2.98 14.42
C LEU A 17 20.98 1.86 13.41
N GLU A 18 19.88 1.88 12.67
CA GLU A 18 19.53 0.92 11.64
C GLU A 18 19.79 1.43 10.23
N GLY A 19 19.75 2.74 10.06
CA GLY A 19 19.95 3.35 8.76
C GLY A 19 19.85 4.86 8.81
N VAL A 20 20.02 5.47 7.65
CA VAL A 20 19.91 6.91 7.45
C VAL A 20 18.98 7.16 6.26
N LEU A 21 18.07 8.11 6.41
CA LEU A 21 17.14 8.53 5.38
C LEU A 21 17.48 9.97 4.97
N THR A 22 17.64 10.20 3.67
CA THR A 22 17.87 11.53 3.12
C THR A 22 16.66 12.01 2.30
N VAL A 23 16.59 13.31 2.03
CA VAL A 23 15.59 13.88 1.09
C VAL A 23 15.73 13.26 -0.29
N SER A 24 16.97 12.97 -0.73
CA SER A 24 17.22 12.29 -2.01
C SER A 24 16.58 10.92 -2.05
N ASP A 25 16.76 10.11 -1.00
CA ASP A 25 16.18 8.76 -0.96
C ASP A 25 14.65 8.80 -1.10
N ILE A 26 14.00 9.79 -0.47
CA ILE A 26 12.56 10.01 -0.60
C ILE A 26 12.20 10.45 -2.03
N THR A 27 12.97 11.40 -2.60
CA THR A 27 12.71 11.90 -3.95
C THR A 27 12.87 10.81 -4.99
N ASP A 28 13.94 10.02 -4.89
CA ASP A 28 14.20 8.90 -5.81
C ASP A 28 13.06 7.87 -5.75
N SER A 29 12.53 7.59 -4.57
CA SER A 29 11.38 6.69 -4.41
C SER A 29 10.10 7.22 -5.09
N PHE A 30 9.89 8.54 -5.09
CA PHE A 30 8.78 9.14 -5.83
C PHE A 30 8.99 9.10 -7.35
N MET A 31 10.25 9.11 -7.82
CA MET A 31 10.57 8.96 -9.24
C MET A 31 10.40 7.52 -9.72
N GLU A 32 10.56 6.53 -8.84
CA GLU A 32 10.26 5.11 -9.09
C GLU A 32 8.77 4.76 -9.04
N ALA A 33 7.90 5.74 -8.80
CA ALA A 33 6.45 5.57 -8.63
C ALA A 33 5.71 5.02 -9.89
N TYR A 34 6.41 4.72 -10.96
CA TYR A 34 5.87 4.02 -12.14
C TYR A 34 5.90 2.49 -12.00
N ASP A 35 6.56 1.95 -10.96
CA ASP A 35 6.55 0.53 -10.69
C ASP A 35 5.30 0.15 -9.90
N SER A 36 4.37 -0.51 -10.57
CA SER A 36 3.14 -0.99 -9.95
C SER A 36 3.36 -2.11 -8.92
N GLU A 37 4.52 -2.77 -8.92
CA GLU A 37 4.88 -3.84 -7.99
C GLU A 37 5.64 -3.33 -6.76
N ILE A 38 5.89 -2.03 -6.66
CA ILE A 38 6.75 -1.46 -5.61
C ILE A 38 6.24 -1.77 -4.19
N LEU A 39 4.94 -1.79 -3.95
CA LEU A 39 4.37 -2.10 -2.63
C LEU A 39 4.62 -3.55 -2.21
N SER A 40 4.53 -4.50 -3.14
CA SER A 40 4.81 -5.90 -2.88
C SER A 40 6.31 -6.14 -2.72
N THR A 41 7.14 -5.51 -3.55
CA THR A 41 8.61 -5.56 -3.44
C THR A 41 9.10 -5.00 -2.10
N ALA A 42 8.49 -3.92 -1.62
CA ALA A 42 8.80 -3.30 -0.33
C ALA A 42 8.24 -4.09 0.87
N HIS A 43 7.48 -5.16 0.65
CA HIS A 43 6.78 -5.92 1.69
C HIS A 43 5.98 -5.00 2.61
N THR A 44 5.09 -4.23 2.02
CA THR A 44 4.31 -3.22 2.73
C THR A 44 3.25 -3.87 3.62
N ARG A 45 3.17 -3.44 4.87
CA ARG A 45 2.11 -3.91 5.79
C ARG A 45 0.76 -3.31 5.43
N TYR A 46 -0.31 -4.08 5.62
CA TYR A 46 -1.66 -3.56 5.41
C TYR A 46 -2.01 -2.41 6.37
N CYS A 47 -1.51 -2.40 7.62
CA CYS A 47 -1.69 -1.25 8.50
C CYS A 47 -1.12 0.05 7.93
N ASN A 48 0.05 0.00 7.26
CA ASN A 48 0.62 1.18 6.63
C ASN A 48 -0.27 1.69 5.47
N ILE A 49 -0.86 0.77 4.69
CA ILE A 49 -1.79 1.12 3.61
C ILE A 49 -3.05 1.77 4.20
N VAL A 50 -3.61 1.17 5.26
CA VAL A 50 -4.79 1.70 5.96
C VAL A 50 -4.51 3.10 6.49
N ASP A 51 -3.38 3.30 7.19
CA ASP A 51 -3.01 4.61 7.76
C ASP A 51 -2.79 5.67 6.67
N THR A 52 -2.06 5.31 5.60
CA THR A 52 -1.76 6.23 4.50
C THR A 52 -3.02 6.68 3.76
N LEU A 53 -3.98 5.78 3.60
CA LEU A 53 -5.24 6.05 2.91
C LEU A 53 -6.35 6.58 3.84
N GLU A 54 -6.03 6.91 5.10
CA GLU A 54 -7.02 7.31 6.14
C GLU A 54 -8.19 6.32 6.19
N GLY A 55 -7.89 5.05 5.96
CA GLY A 55 -8.85 3.99 5.71
C GLY A 55 -9.29 3.24 6.96
N LYS A 56 -10.09 2.22 6.70
CA LYS A 56 -10.51 1.21 7.68
C LYS A 56 -10.35 -0.16 7.08
N LEU A 57 -9.74 -1.07 7.83
CA LEU A 57 -9.72 -2.48 7.47
C LEU A 57 -11.10 -3.08 7.75
N LEU A 58 -11.75 -3.60 6.72
CA LEU A 58 -13.04 -4.27 6.83
C LEU A 58 -12.91 -5.78 6.92
N ILE A 59 -11.96 -6.37 6.19
CA ILE A 59 -11.62 -7.80 6.17
C ILE A 59 -10.11 -7.92 6.05
N GLY A 60 -9.50 -8.86 6.74
CA GLY A 60 -8.07 -9.17 6.66
C GLY A 60 -7.34 -9.01 7.99
N ASP A 61 -6.01 -9.02 7.93
CA ASP A 61 -5.11 -8.84 9.07
C ASP A 61 -4.18 -7.63 8.83
N GLU A 62 -4.30 -6.61 9.67
CA GLU A 62 -3.46 -5.39 9.62
C GLU A 62 -1.96 -5.68 9.75
N LYS A 63 -1.60 -6.77 10.43
CA LYS A 63 -0.20 -7.16 10.64
C LYS A 63 0.40 -7.91 9.48
N ALA A 64 -0.42 -8.40 8.56
CA ALA A 64 0.03 -9.09 7.37
C ALA A 64 0.71 -8.14 6.37
N TYR A 65 1.48 -8.72 5.46
CA TYR A 65 2.25 -8.00 4.46
C TYR A 65 1.68 -8.25 3.06
N TYR A 66 1.65 -7.20 2.26
CA TYR A 66 1.44 -7.31 0.82
C TYR A 66 2.78 -7.63 0.16
N THR A 67 2.92 -8.82 -0.41
CA THR A 67 4.21 -9.37 -0.84
C THR A 67 4.26 -9.81 -2.29
N LYS A 68 3.13 -9.80 -3.01
CA LYS A 68 3.02 -10.24 -4.40
C LYS A 68 1.99 -9.41 -5.14
N GLY A 69 2.12 -9.35 -6.46
CA GLY A 69 1.19 -8.66 -7.33
C GLY A 69 1.50 -7.17 -7.50
N LYS A 70 0.70 -6.53 -8.30
CA LYS A 70 0.80 -5.12 -8.65
C LYS A 70 -0.40 -4.33 -8.12
N VAL A 71 -0.21 -3.03 -7.97
CA VAL A 71 -1.29 -2.08 -7.69
C VAL A 71 -1.89 -1.62 -9.01
N LEU A 72 -3.22 -1.67 -9.11
CA LEU A 72 -3.94 -1.16 -10.28
C LEU A 72 -5.24 -0.46 -9.88
N VAL A 73 -5.75 0.38 -10.78
CA VAL A 73 -7.05 1.05 -10.64
C VAL A 73 -8.05 0.39 -11.59
N ALA A 74 -9.13 -0.13 -11.04
CA ALA A 74 -10.19 -0.76 -11.79
C ALA A 74 -11.16 0.30 -12.32
N ALA A 75 -10.82 0.92 -13.44
CA ALA A 75 -11.61 1.97 -14.10
C ALA A 75 -12.49 1.44 -15.24
N ALA A 76 -12.41 0.16 -15.57
CA ALA A 76 -13.15 -0.47 -16.65
C ALA A 76 -14.44 -1.17 -16.16
N ASN A 77 -15.22 -1.68 -17.12
CA ASN A 77 -16.31 -2.59 -16.78
C ASN A 77 -15.78 -3.99 -16.38
N PRO A 78 -16.56 -4.82 -15.68
CA PRO A 78 -16.10 -6.12 -15.18
C PRO A 78 -15.52 -7.04 -16.27
N ASP A 79 -16.13 -7.11 -17.44
CA ASP A 79 -15.66 -7.97 -18.54
C ASP A 79 -14.23 -7.62 -19.01
N LEU A 80 -13.89 -6.33 -18.99
CA LEU A 80 -12.53 -5.88 -19.29
C LEU A 80 -11.59 -6.06 -18.10
N MET A 81 -12.10 -5.94 -16.87
CA MET A 81 -11.30 -6.11 -15.65
C MET A 81 -10.69 -7.51 -15.57
N GLU A 82 -11.42 -8.55 -15.96
CA GLU A 82 -10.94 -9.92 -16.01
C GLU A 82 -9.67 -10.08 -16.88
N SER A 83 -9.49 -9.22 -17.87
CA SER A 83 -8.35 -9.31 -18.79
C SER A 83 -7.04 -8.76 -18.23
N TYR A 84 -7.07 -7.92 -17.19
CA TYR A 84 -5.89 -7.26 -16.65
C TYR A 84 -5.65 -7.41 -15.14
N ILE A 85 -6.65 -7.87 -14.38
CA ILE A 85 -6.47 -8.26 -12.99
C ILE A 85 -5.83 -9.64 -12.94
N SER A 86 -4.78 -9.77 -12.16
CA SER A 86 -4.10 -11.03 -11.94
C SER A 86 -4.20 -11.44 -10.47
N LYS A 87 -3.96 -12.71 -10.21
CA LYS A 87 -3.86 -13.24 -8.85
C LYS A 87 -2.83 -12.43 -8.05
N HIS A 88 -3.16 -12.15 -6.79
CA HIS A 88 -2.37 -11.39 -5.84
C HIS A 88 -2.31 -9.87 -6.09
N ASP A 89 -3.02 -9.34 -7.07
CA ASP A 89 -3.05 -7.89 -7.28
C ASP A 89 -3.75 -7.14 -6.13
N LEU A 90 -3.37 -5.86 -5.94
CA LEU A 90 -4.10 -4.91 -5.13
C LEU A 90 -4.91 -4.00 -6.05
N VAL A 91 -6.22 -4.02 -5.92
CA VAL A 91 -7.14 -3.33 -6.83
C VAL A 91 -7.81 -2.16 -6.15
N ILE A 92 -7.55 -0.95 -6.63
CA ILE A 92 -8.24 0.28 -6.20
C ILE A 92 -9.50 0.43 -7.06
N LEU A 93 -10.66 0.52 -6.42
CA LEU A 93 -11.94 0.55 -7.10
C LEU A 93 -12.99 1.37 -6.34
N GLY A 94 -14.11 1.63 -6.99
CA GLY A 94 -15.22 2.39 -6.41
C GLY A 94 -16.34 1.51 -5.86
N ASN A 95 -17.55 2.04 -5.92
CA ASN A 95 -18.73 1.46 -5.29
C ASN A 95 -19.47 0.38 -6.11
N ARG A 96 -19.00 0.04 -7.29
CA ARG A 96 -19.67 -0.95 -8.15
C ARG A 96 -19.51 -2.34 -7.57
N TYR A 97 -20.65 -2.96 -7.23
CA TYR A 97 -20.68 -4.31 -6.70
C TYR A 97 -20.00 -5.33 -7.62
N GLU A 98 -20.28 -5.27 -8.92
CA GLU A 98 -19.73 -6.17 -9.94
C GLU A 98 -18.21 -6.05 -10.03
N SER A 99 -17.66 -4.83 -9.88
CA SER A 99 -16.21 -4.61 -9.89
C SER A 99 -15.54 -5.20 -8.64
N GLN A 100 -16.18 -5.05 -7.47
CA GLN A 100 -15.68 -5.66 -6.22
C GLN A 100 -15.72 -7.20 -6.32
N LEU A 101 -16.82 -7.75 -6.85
CA LEU A 101 -16.98 -9.18 -7.06
C LEU A 101 -15.90 -9.72 -8.00
N CYS A 102 -15.76 -9.11 -9.18
CA CYS A 102 -14.78 -9.49 -10.19
C CYS A 102 -13.35 -9.53 -9.63
N ALA A 103 -12.92 -8.47 -8.93
CA ALA A 103 -11.57 -8.43 -8.35
C ALA A 103 -11.31 -9.56 -7.36
N ILE A 104 -12.30 -9.90 -6.52
CA ILE A 104 -12.16 -11.01 -5.56
C ILE A 104 -12.16 -12.38 -6.28
N GLU A 105 -12.98 -12.56 -7.31
CA GLU A 105 -13.03 -13.79 -8.10
C GLU A 105 -11.74 -14.02 -8.91
N MET A 106 -11.09 -12.94 -9.35
CA MET A 106 -9.78 -12.98 -9.98
C MET A 106 -8.61 -13.20 -8.97
N GLU A 107 -8.94 -13.55 -7.74
CA GLU A 107 -7.99 -13.86 -6.66
C GLU A 107 -7.05 -12.69 -6.31
N ALA A 108 -7.55 -11.46 -6.34
CA ALA A 108 -6.83 -10.30 -5.80
C ALA A 108 -6.57 -10.48 -4.31
N ASP A 109 -5.37 -10.13 -3.84
CA ASP A 109 -5.02 -10.19 -2.41
C ASP A 109 -5.63 -9.04 -1.62
N CYS A 110 -5.92 -7.93 -2.29
CA CYS A 110 -6.52 -6.76 -1.65
C CYS A 110 -7.43 -5.98 -2.60
N ILE A 111 -8.55 -5.49 -2.09
CA ILE A 111 -9.33 -4.43 -2.72
C ILE A 111 -9.39 -3.21 -1.83
N VAL A 112 -9.21 -2.03 -2.43
CA VAL A 112 -9.37 -0.72 -1.77
C VAL A 112 -10.62 -0.06 -2.32
N VAL A 113 -11.66 0.03 -1.50
CA VAL A 113 -12.95 0.62 -1.86
C VAL A 113 -12.95 2.09 -1.49
N CYS A 114 -13.02 2.95 -2.52
CA CYS A 114 -12.90 4.40 -2.41
C CYS A 114 -14.21 5.11 -2.05
N GLU A 115 -14.11 6.42 -1.74
CA GLU A 115 -15.23 7.34 -1.45
C GLU A 115 -16.09 6.94 -0.24
N GLY A 116 -15.54 6.13 0.68
CA GLY A 116 -16.31 5.62 1.82
C GLY A 116 -17.51 4.76 1.40
N ALA A 117 -17.49 4.23 0.18
CA ALA A 117 -18.59 3.46 -0.37
C ALA A 117 -18.89 2.20 0.48
N PRO A 118 -20.17 1.85 0.64
CA PRO A 118 -20.54 0.69 1.44
C PRO A 118 -20.09 -0.60 0.75
N VAL A 119 -19.55 -1.52 1.54
CA VAL A 119 -19.22 -2.89 1.09
C VAL A 119 -20.28 -3.84 1.65
N SER A 120 -20.99 -4.52 0.77
CA SER A 120 -22.07 -5.41 1.16
C SER A 120 -21.59 -6.60 2.00
N LEU A 121 -22.49 -7.18 2.80
CA LEU A 121 -22.18 -8.38 3.58
C LEU A 121 -21.78 -9.57 2.69
N THR A 122 -22.35 -9.66 1.50
CA THR A 122 -22.00 -10.70 0.52
C THR A 122 -20.56 -10.57 0.06
N ILE A 123 -20.14 -9.36 -0.31
CA ILE A 123 -18.75 -9.08 -0.70
C ILE A 123 -17.79 -9.36 0.45
N ARG A 124 -18.12 -8.94 1.68
CA ARG A 124 -17.27 -9.19 2.86
C ARG A 124 -17.10 -10.69 3.14
N LYS A 125 -18.18 -11.47 3.03
CA LYS A 125 -18.11 -12.94 3.20
C LYS A 125 -17.25 -13.58 2.13
N LEU A 126 -17.47 -13.23 0.87
CA LEU A 126 -16.69 -13.76 -0.25
C LEU A 126 -15.19 -13.39 -0.09
N ALA A 127 -14.88 -12.15 0.25
CA ALA A 127 -13.51 -11.71 0.50
C ALA A 127 -12.85 -12.52 1.62
N GLN A 128 -13.56 -12.78 2.72
CA GLN A 128 -13.07 -13.60 3.82
C GLN A 128 -12.82 -15.05 3.40
N GLU A 129 -13.73 -15.64 2.62
CA GLU A 129 -13.60 -17.01 2.11
C GLU A 129 -12.44 -17.17 1.13
N ARG A 130 -12.16 -16.12 0.33
CA ARG A 130 -11.08 -16.10 -0.66
C ARG A 130 -9.75 -15.58 -0.11
N GLY A 131 -9.71 -15.12 1.14
CA GLY A 131 -8.51 -14.54 1.75
C GLY A 131 -8.15 -13.17 1.19
N CYS A 132 -9.10 -12.44 0.59
CA CYS A 132 -8.91 -11.10 0.06
C CYS A 132 -9.07 -10.04 1.16
N THR A 133 -8.07 -9.20 1.33
CA THR A 133 -8.13 -8.05 2.24
C THR A 133 -9.06 -6.97 1.67
N VAL A 134 -9.89 -6.37 2.51
CA VAL A 134 -10.79 -5.28 2.11
C VAL A 134 -10.53 -4.05 2.95
N ILE A 135 -10.09 -2.99 2.30
CA ILE A 135 -9.83 -1.67 2.89
C ILE A 135 -10.86 -0.68 2.33
N SER A 136 -11.49 0.11 3.19
CA SER A 136 -12.32 1.24 2.79
C SER A 136 -11.57 2.53 3.05
N THR A 137 -11.58 3.47 2.11
CA THR A 137 -10.98 4.80 2.26
C THR A 137 -11.97 5.90 1.91
N PRO A 138 -11.92 7.08 2.58
CA PRO A 138 -12.72 8.24 2.18
C PRO A 138 -12.22 8.88 0.87
N PHE A 139 -11.00 8.58 0.44
CA PHE A 139 -10.40 9.15 -0.76
C PHE A 139 -11.09 8.64 -2.04
N ASP A 140 -11.08 9.46 -3.09
CA ASP A 140 -11.40 9.03 -4.44
C ASP A 140 -10.27 8.15 -5.02
N THR A 141 -10.55 7.48 -6.15
CA THR A 141 -9.60 6.53 -6.76
C THR A 141 -8.28 7.18 -7.20
N PHE A 142 -8.33 8.43 -7.67
CA PHE A 142 -7.13 9.16 -8.09
C PHE A 142 -6.25 9.51 -6.89
N THR A 143 -6.87 10.02 -5.82
CA THR A 143 -6.16 10.36 -4.57
C THR A 143 -5.58 9.11 -3.93
N ALA A 144 -6.35 8.03 -3.83
CA ALA A 144 -5.88 6.75 -3.30
C ALA A 144 -4.69 6.19 -4.10
N ALA A 145 -4.77 6.20 -5.44
CA ALA A 145 -3.69 5.75 -6.31
C ALA A 145 -2.41 6.58 -6.16
N ARG A 146 -2.52 7.88 -5.90
CA ARG A 146 -1.36 8.75 -5.68
C ARG A 146 -0.71 8.54 -4.33
N PHE A 147 -1.51 8.31 -3.29
CA PHE A 147 -0.97 8.22 -1.93
C PHE A 147 -0.53 6.82 -1.54
N ILE A 148 -1.07 5.77 -2.14
CA ILE A 148 -0.81 4.40 -1.71
C ILE A 148 0.68 4.05 -1.67
N ASN A 149 1.49 4.59 -2.58
CA ASN A 149 2.94 4.33 -2.60
C ASN A 149 3.66 4.94 -1.38
N GLN A 150 3.06 5.91 -0.67
CA GLN A 150 3.62 6.46 0.56
C GLN A 150 3.47 5.51 1.76
N SER A 151 2.76 4.40 1.59
CA SER A 151 2.60 3.36 2.63
C SER A 151 3.82 2.46 2.78
N MET A 152 4.78 2.54 1.86
CA MET A 152 6.01 1.76 1.93
C MET A 152 6.78 2.01 3.22
N PRO A 153 7.38 0.98 3.82
CA PRO A 153 8.13 1.15 5.05
C PRO A 153 9.41 1.97 4.80
N ILE A 154 9.78 2.83 5.75
CA ILE A 154 11.01 3.63 5.70
C ILE A 154 12.24 2.74 5.49
N SER A 155 12.22 1.51 6.01
CA SER A 155 13.28 0.53 5.84
C SER A 155 13.58 0.15 4.38
N TYR A 156 12.66 0.39 3.47
CA TYR A 156 12.86 0.19 2.04
C TYR A 156 13.77 1.26 1.42
N PHE A 157 13.69 2.50 1.92
CA PHE A 157 14.44 3.64 1.37
C PHE A 157 15.72 3.95 2.12
N MET A 158 15.84 3.60 3.41
CA MET A 158 16.99 3.98 4.23
C MET A 158 18.27 3.30 3.75
N LYS A 159 19.36 4.06 3.75
CA LYS A 159 20.70 3.53 3.53
C LYS A 159 21.19 2.83 4.79
N ARG A 160 21.69 1.61 4.65
CA ARG A 160 22.20 0.78 5.75
C ARG A 160 23.72 0.57 5.66
N ASP A 161 24.29 0.75 4.49
CA ASP A 161 25.69 0.48 4.21
C ASP A 161 26.57 1.72 4.48
N HIS A 162 27.80 1.49 4.86
CA HIS A 162 28.82 2.52 5.12
C HIS A 162 28.46 3.56 6.19
N LEU A 163 27.66 3.18 7.18
CA LEU A 163 27.36 4.03 8.34
C LEU A 163 28.54 4.02 9.30
N ILE A 164 29.12 5.19 9.53
CA ILE A 164 30.16 5.39 10.53
C ILE A 164 29.48 6.02 11.76
N THR A 165 29.53 5.32 12.89
CA THR A 165 29.04 5.82 14.17
C THR A 165 30.23 6.14 15.07
N PHE A 166 30.13 7.28 15.76
CA PHE A 166 31.07 7.67 16.81
C PHE A 166 30.32 7.57 18.14
N GLU A 167 30.91 6.90 19.11
CA GLU A 167 30.43 6.97 20.49
C GLU A 167 31.09 8.17 21.14
N GLU A 168 30.29 9.05 21.75
CA GLU A 168 30.79 10.07 22.67
C GLU A 168 31.06 9.42 24.04
N ASP A 169 32.25 9.62 24.57
CA ASP A 169 32.66 9.17 25.90
C ASP A 169 31.92 9.92 27.03
#